data_a6b0e92cf01547248e9a6a10eddcd8d2
#
_entry.id   a6b0e92cf01547248e9a6a10eddcd8d2
#
_cell.length_a   1.000
_cell.length_b   1.000
_cell.length_c   1.000
_cell.angle_alpha   90.00
_cell.angle_beta   90.00
_cell.angle_gamma   90.00
#
_symmetry.space_group_name_H-M   'P 1'
#
loop_
_entity.id
_entity.type
_entity.pdbx_description
1 polymer ?
#
loop_
_entity_poly.entity_id
_entity_poly.type
_entity_poly.pdbx_seq_one_letter_code
_entity_poly.pdbx_strand_id
1 'polypeptide(L)'
;LLESRGLGDVYKRQNKYIGNIDSASNKYGFLGNLKTPFQILVWLASKATPQTQGSGGFTGYFFYQTQDGFNFRSIDALIRDGLDGRTARTNFKPTREYTHKQFTDYINESGDFNILAYSIRRNNDLLRKLIIGQYSNFTASFNPYTGAFSQVDEGTFNLKDILNQPKGKSIATLGDVPEVPTLLSDDGMGLGELPSRIMSVVKDVGTLSKEASKEQSSAVNETQKEALIRYNLLFQQVVRIVIPLNTNLQAGELVKLNFLGAPEGSTYDRKQSGYYLIKELCHAFDTEQSVTSMTVIRDTF
;
A
#
# COMPACT_ATOMS: atom_id res chain seq x y z
N LEU A 1 -37.63 11.45 -18.11
CA LEU A 1 -36.78 12.59 -17.65
C LEU A 1 -35.76 12.18 -16.57
N LEU A 2 -36.08 11.21 -15.73
CA LEU A 2 -35.15 10.68 -14.72
C LEU A 2 -34.10 9.72 -15.32
N GLU A 3 -34.46 8.94 -16.33
CA GLU A 3 -33.52 8.07 -17.05
C GLU A 3 -32.50 8.84 -17.87
N SER A 4 -32.89 9.97 -18.47
CA SER A 4 -31.98 10.81 -19.25
C SER A 4 -30.95 11.55 -18.36
N ARG A 5 -31.30 11.86 -17.11
CA ARG A 5 -30.34 12.41 -16.13
C ARG A 5 -29.29 11.40 -15.70
N GLY A 6 -29.66 10.13 -15.55
CA GLY A 6 -28.72 9.07 -15.20
C GLY A 6 -27.66 8.81 -16.28
N LEU A 7 -28.07 8.74 -17.55
CA LEU A 7 -27.15 8.53 -18.67
C LEU A 7 -26.26 9.75 -18.95
N GLY A 8 -26.80 10.97 -18.87
CA GLY A 8 -26.01 12.20 -19.02
C GLY A 8 -24.97 12.41 -17.92
N ASP A 9 -25.27 11.96 -16.70
CA ASP A 9 -24.35 12.00 -15.57
C ASP A 9 -23.24 10.95 -15.69
N VAL A 10 -23.56 9.75 -16.20
CA VAL A 10 -22.57 8.71 -16.50
C VAL A 10 -21.59 9.18 -17.59
N TYR A 11 -22.08 9.77 -18.67
CA TYR A 11 -21.21 10.30 -19.73
C TYR A 11 -20.36 11.49 -19.29
N LYS A 12 -20.92 12.41 -18.49
CA LYS A 12 -20.16 13.52 -17.92
C LYS A 12 -19.14 13.10 -16.88
N ARG A 13 -19.40 12.00 -16.18
CA ARG A 13 -18.48 11.45 -15.17
C ARG A 13 -17.30 10.70 -15.80
N GLN A 14 -17.45 10.10 -16.98
CA GLN A 14 -16.40 9.32 -17.62
C GLN A 14 -15.08 10.07 -17.88
N ASN A 15 -15.13 11.37 -18.19
CA ASN A 15 -13.93 12.18 -18.46
C ASN A 15 -13.45 13.03 -17.28
N LYS A 16 -14.28 13.24 -16.26
CA LYS A 16 -13.96 14.12 -15.13
C LYS A 16 -13.45 13.41 -13.90
N TYR A 17 -13.53 12.07 -13.86
CA TYR A 17 -13.29 11.27 -12.66
C TYR A 17 -12.17 10.23 -12.81
N ILE A 18 -11.35 10.35 -13.82
CA ILE A 18 -10.12 9.58 -13.93
C ILE A 18 -9.01 10.43 -13.31
N GLY A 19 -8.51 10.01 -12.16
CA GLY A 19 -7.36 10.59 -11.50
C GLY A 19 -6.06 10.04 -12.11
N ASN A 20 -5.12 9.63 -11.29
CA ASN A 20 -3.84 9.12 -11.76
C ASN A 20 -3.85 7.61 -11.98
N ILE A 21 -3.34 7.21 -13.14
CA ILE A 21 -3.15 5.81 -13.50
C ILE A 21 -1.67 5.59 -13.77
N ASP A 22 -1.03 4.76 -12.95
CA ASP A 22 0.35 4.33 -13.20
C ASP A 22 0.35 3.19 -14.21
N SER A 23 1.29 3.23 -15.15
CA SER A 23 1.44 2.19 -16.17
C SER A 23 1.90 0.87 -15.56
N ALA A 24 1.28 -0.23 -15.95
CA ALA A 24 1.69 -1.59 -15.60
C ALA A 24 2.50 -2.23 -16.73
N SER A 25 3.49 -3.03 -16.39
CA SER A 25 4.32 -3.75 -17.36
C SER A 25 3.66 -5.02 -17.88
N ASN A 26 2.79 -5.62 -17.08
CA ASN A 26 2.11 -6.87 -17.42
C ASN A 26 0.74 -6.62 -18.04
N LYS A 27 0.37 -7.52 -18.97
CA LYS A 27 -0.94 -7.51 -19.62
C LYS A 27 -1.77 -8.70 -19.14
N TYR A 28 -3.03 -8.46 -18.86
CA TYR A 28 -3.97 -9.48 -18.43
C TYR A 28 -5.17 -9.56 -19.38
N GLY A 29 -5.42 -10.75 -19.94
CA GLY A 29 -6.67 -11.08 -20.66
C GLY A 29 -7.58 -11.88 -19.74
N PHE A 30 -8.80 -11.42 -19.48
CA PHE A 30 -9.76 -12.10 -18.60
C PHE A 30 -11.20 -11.79 -18.99
N LEU A 31 -12.11 -12.64 -18.52
CA LEU A 31 -13.55 -12.41 -18.58
C LEU A 31 -14.05 -12.00 -17.20
N GLY A 32 -14.68 -10.84 -17.11
CA GLY A 32 -15.21 -10.30 -15.86
C GLY A 32 -16.55 -10.91 -15.44
N ASN A 33 -16.65 -12.23 -15.40
CA ASN A 33 -17.88 -12.95 -15.10
C ASN A 33 -18.41 -12.61 -13.71
N LEU A 34 -19.66 -12.13 -13.63
CA LEU A 34 -20.40 -11.88 -12.39
C LEU A 34 -19.70 -10.96 -11.37
N LYS A 35 -18.71 -10.17 -11.81
CA LYS A 35 -18.01 -9.20 -10.95
C LYS A 35 -18.32 -7.78 -11.37
N THR A 36 -18.46 -6.90 -10.39
CA THR A 36 -18.57 -5.46 -10.66
C THR A 36 -17.23 -4.90 -11.16
N PRO A 37 -17.21 -3.81 -11.94
CA PRO A 37 -15.97 -3.19 -12.41
C PRO A 37 -14.98 -2.86 -11.28
N PHE A 38 -15.47 -2.39 -10.14
CA PHE A 38 -14.60 -2.07 -8.99
C PHE A 38 -13.97 -3.32 -8.37
N GLN A 39 -14.70 -4.43 -8.28
CA GLN A 39 -14.13 -5.70 -7.84
C GLN A 39 -13.02 -6.20 -8.78
N ILE A 40 -13.19 -5.99 -10.08
CA ILE A 40 -12.18 -6.33 -11.08
C ILE A 40 -10.93 -5.44 -10.90
N LEU A 41 -11.11 -4.13 -10.73
CA LEU A 41 -9.99 -3.21 -10.51
C LEU A 41 -9.21 -3.52 -9.23
N VAL A 42 -9.89 -3.83 -8.13
CA VAL A 42 -9.22 -4.26 -6.88
C VAL A 42 -8.48 -5.60 -7.08
N TRP A 43 -9.06 -6.53 -7.82
CA TRP A 43 -8.41 -7.80 -8.15
C TRP A 43 -7.19 -7.61 -9.04
N LEU A 44 -7.26 -6.73 -10.04
CA LEU A 44 -6.12 -6.38 -10.90
C LEU A 44 -5.02 -5.66 -10.13
N ALA A 45 -5.36 -4.83 -9.14
CA ALA A 45 -4.39 -4.10 -8.32
C ALA A 45 -3.39 -5.04 -7.62
N SER A 46 -3.84 -6.22 -7.17
CA SER A 46 -2.98 -7.23 -6.55
C SER A 46 -2.07 -7.97 -7.54
N LYS A 47 -2.28 -7.81 -8.85
CA LYS A 47 -1.58 -8.53 -9.91
C LYS A 47 -0.74 -7.62 -10.81
N ALA A 48 -0.99 -6.31 -10.73
CA ALA A 48 -0.30 -5.34 -11.56
C ALA A 48 1.15 -5.14 -11.07
N THR A 49 2.08 -5.16 -12.02
CA THR A 49 3.51 -4.88 -11.77
C THR A 49 3.84 -3.53 -12.39
N PRO A 50 4.45 -2.59 -11.66
CA PRO A 50 4.72 -1.26 -12.18
C PRO A 50 5.74 -1.30 -13.32
N GLN A 51 5.49 -0.51 -14.34
CA GLN A 51 6.44 -0.25 -15.41
C GLN A 51 7.38 0.87 -14.97
N THR A 52 8.52 0.51 -14.44
CA THR A 52 9.51 1.50 -13.98
C THR A 52 10.65 1.57 -14.98
N GLN A 53 10.95 2.77 -15.48
CA GLN A 53 12.12 2.99 -16.32
C GLN A 53 13.40 2.79 -15.50
N GLY A 54 14.13 1.71 -15.75
CA GLY A 54 15.45 1.46 -15.19
C GLY A 54 15.53 0.68 -13.88
N SER A 55 14.46 0.56 -13.10
CA SER A 55 14.42 -0.30 -11.93
C SER A 55 13.02 -0.87 -11.75
N GLY A 56 12.86 -2.17 -11.87
CA GLY A 56 11.57 -2.82 -11.66
C GLY A 56 11.02 -2.48 -10.26
N GLY A 57 9.77 -2.06 -10.18
CA GLY A 57 9.06 -1.90 -8.91
C GLY A 57 8.48 -3.23 -8.44
N PHE A 58 8.13 -3.30 -7.15
CA PHE A 58 7.43 -4.45 -6.60
C PHE A 58 5.95 -4.42 -6.93
N THR A 59 5.36 -5.60 -7.09
CA THR A 59 3.94 -5.76 -7.35
C THR A 59 3.12 -5.21 -6.21
N GLY A 60 2.04 -4.51 -6.53
CA GLY A 60 1.08 -3.98 -5.60
C GLY A 60 0.61 -2.59 -6.00
N TYR A 61 -0.68 -2.48 -6.25
CA TYR A 61 -1.37 -1.24 -6.59
C TYR A 61 -2.51 -1.00 -5.63
N PHE A 62 -2.91 0.25 -5.52
CA PHE A 62 -4.16 0.64 -4.90
C PHE A 62 -5.12 1.21 -5.93
N PHE A 63 -6.36 0.78 -5.82
CA PHE A 63 -7.49 1.42 -6.46
C PHE A 63 -8.27 2.19 -5.40
N TYR A 64 -8.35 3.50 -5.53
CA TYR A 64 -9.02 4.36 -4.56
C TYR A 64 -9.59 5.60 -5.23
N GLN A 65 -10.53 6.25 -4.55
CA GLN A 65 -11.17 7.47 -5.00
C GLN A 65 -10.73 8.66 -4.16
N THR A 66 -10.48 9.78 -4.82
CA THR A 66 -10.26 11.09 -4.20
C THR A 66 -11.26 12.10 -4.77
N GLN A 67 -11.19 13.33 -4.30
CA GLN A 67 -11.99 14.43 -4.86
C GLN A 67 -11.75 14.62 -6.36
N ASP A 68 -10.55 14.25 -6.85
CA ASP A 68 -10.15 14.40 -8.25
C ASP A 68 -10.58 13.25 -9.14
N GLY A 69 -11.02 12.16 -8.55
CA GLY A 69 -11.48 11.00 -9.28
C GLY A 69 -10.90 9.67 -8.77
N PHE A 70 -11.00 8.66 -9.64
CA PHE A 70 -10.50 7.31 -9.35
C PHE A 70 -9.02 7.23 -9.71
N ASN A 71 -8.25 6.69 -8.78
CA ASN A 71 -6.81 6.52 -8.92
C ASN A 71 -6.46 5.04 -8.93
N PHE A 72 -5.50 4.66 -9.79
CA PHE A 72 -4.92 3.32 -9.83
C PHE A 72 -3.40 3.48 -9.81
N ARG A 73 -2.81 3.38 -8.62
CA ARG A 73 -1.40 3.73 -8.40
C ARG A 73 -0.62 2.63 -7.72
N SER A 74 0.64 2.47 -8.10
CA SER A 74 1.54 1.55 -7.43
C SER A 74 1.93 2.09 -6.05
N ILE A 75 2.10 1.17 -5.09
CA ILE A 75 2.51 1.53 -3.72
C ILE A 75 3.86 2.27 -3.75
N ASP A 76 4.80 1.79 -4.55
CA ASP A 76 6.12 2.39 -4.67
C ASP A 76 6.08 3.80 -5.26
N ALA A 77 5.22 4.06 -6.26
CA ALA A 77 5.04 5.40 -6.81
C ALA A 77 4.41 6.35 -5.79
N LEU A 78 3.40 5.90 -5.04
CA LEU A 78 2.79 6.72 -3.99
C LEU A 78 3.80 7.15 -2.93
N ILE A 79 4.65 6.23 -2.49
CA ILE A 79 5.68 6.52 -1.48
C ILE A 79 6.76 7.44 -2.05
N ARG A 80 7.29 7.15 -3.23
CA ARG A 80 8.34 7.97 -3.86
C ARG A 80 7.85 9.38 -4.16
N ASP A 81 6.69 9.52 -4.78
CA ASP A 81 6.12 10.83 -5.09
C ASP A 81 5.86 11.65 -3.83
N GLY A 82 5.41 10.99 -2.76
CA GLY A 82 5.20 11.65 -1.49
C GLY A 82 6.49 12.08 -0.81
N LEU A 83 7.54 11.25 -0.81
CA LEU A 83 8.85 11.59 -0.25
C LEU A 83 9.54 12.69 -1.06
N ASP A 84 9.42 12.67 -2.39
CA ASP A 84 9.92 13.71 -3.28
C ASP A 84 9.08 15.00 -3.23
N GLY A 85 7.97 15.02 -2.49
CA GLY A 85 7.03 16.14 -2.42
C GLY A 85 6.24 16.34 -3.71
N ARG A 86 6.13 15.31 -4.56
CA ARG A 86 5.34 15.35 -5.79
C ARG A 86 3.94 14.84 -5.52
N THR A 87 2.97 15.57 -5.99
CA THR A 87 1.59 15.10 -6.06
C THR A 87 1.10 15.13 -7.49
N ALA A 88 0.08 14.37 -7.73
CA ALA A 88 -0.56 14.28 -9.02
C ALA A 88 -1.08 15.59 -9.58
N ARG A 89 -1.47 16.51 -8.72
CA ARG A 89 -2.07 17.80 -9.10
C ARG A 89 -1.06 18.91 -9.34
N THR A 90 0.02 18.88 -8.61
CA THR A 90 1.04 19.92 -8.66
C THR A 90 2.39 19.23 -8.78
N ASN A 91 3.23 19.70 -9.66
CA ASN A 91 4.55 19.13 -9.87
C ASN A 91 5.42 19.13 -8.60
N PHE A 92 4.99 19.84 -7.58
CA PHE A 92 5.66 19.88 -6.28
C PHE A 92 4.68 20.30 -5.17
N LYS A 93 4.48 19.44 -4.18
CA LYS A 93 3.73 19.76 -2.95
C LYS A 93 4.52 19.17 -1.77
N PRO A 94 5.05 20.01 -0.89
CA PRO A 94 5.80 19.53 0.27
C PRO A 94 4.89 18.69 1.16
N THR A 95 5.46 17.61 1.69
CA THR A 95 4.77 16.75 2.65
C THR A 95 4.44 17.56 3.90
N ARG A 96 3.17 17.54 4.32
CA ARG A 96 2.72 18.28 5.50
C ARG A 96 3.17 17.58 6.75
N GLU A 97 3.60 18.37 7.72
CA GLU A 97 4.09 17.90 9.02
C GLU A 97 3.09 18.28 10.11
N TYR A 98 2.69 17.30 10.92
CA TYR A 98 1.80 17.49 12.06
C TYR A 98 2.49 17.01 13.33
N THR A 99 2.36 17.78 14.39
CA THR A 99 3.05 17.52 15.67
C THR A 99 2.04 17.41 16.79
N HIS A 100 2.18 16.36 17.62
CA HIS A 100 1.47 16.27 18.88
C HIS A 100 2.25 17.07 19.92
N LYS A 101 1.65 18.14 20.46
CA LYS A 101 2.25 19.03 21.46
C LYS A 101 1.62 18.82 22.84
N GLN A 102 2.34 19.20 23.89
CA GLN A 102 1.77 19.27 25.23
C GLN A 102 0.77 20.43 25.31
N PHE A 103 -0.21 20.32 26.19
CA PHE A 103 -1.28 21.31 26.32
C PHE A 103 -0.78 22.75 26.58
N THR A 104 0.34 22.90 27.28
CA THR A 104 0.97 24.19 27.54
C THR A 104 1.47 24.91 26.28
N ASP A 105 1.80 24.14 25.23
CA ASP A 105 2.36 24.69 23.98
C ASP A 105 1.29 25.23 23.05
N TYR A 106 0.01 24.83 23.26
CA TYR A 106 -1.12 25.32 22.45
C TYR A 106 -1.46 26.78 22.67
N ILE A 107 -1.05 27.36 23.79
CA ILE A 107 -1.42 28.74 24.18
C ILE A 107 -0.64 29.78 23.35
N ASN A 108 0.52 29.42 22.81
CA ASN A 108 1.48 30.37 22.25
C ASN A 108 1.70 30.25 20.73
N GLU A 109 1.08 29.27 20.03
CA GLU A 109 1.31 29.05 18.60
C GLU A 109 0.01 28.77 17.84
N SER A 110 -0.01 29.08 16.53
CA SER A 110 -1.14 28.74 15.68
C SER A 110 -1.31 27.20 15.66
N GLY A 111 -2.50 26.73 16.02
CA GLY A 111 -2.81 25.32 16.21
C GLY A 111 -3.00 24.54 14.91
N ASP A 112 -2.77 25.10 13.73
CA ASP A 112 -3.15 24.54 12.43
C ASP A 112 -2.48 23.21 12.10
N PHE A 113 -1.29 22.96 12.65
CA PHE A 113 -0.51 21.74 12.42
C PHE A 113 -0.43 20.83 13.64
N ASN A 114 -1.29 21.04 14.63
CA ASN A 114 -1.33 20.22 15.82
C ASN A 114 -2.18 18.97 15.65
N ILE A 115 -1.76 17.87 16.25
CA ILE A 115 -2.56 16.65 16.37
C ILE A 115 -3.43 16.82 17.63
N LEU A 116 -4.75 16.90 17.43
CA LEU A 116 -5.72 17.09 18.54
C LEU A 116 -5.93 15.81 19.33
N ALA A 117 -6.00 14.68 18.62
CA ALA A 117 -6.15 13.35 19.23
C ALA A 117 -5.51 12.30 18.32
N TYR A 118 -4.99 11.24 18.92
CA TYR A 118 -4.46 10.11 18.17
C TYR A 118 -4.66 8.77 18.87
N SER A 119 -4.67 7.72 18.07
CA SER A 119 -4.71 6.33 18.55
C SER A 119 -3.81 5.49 17.65
N ILE A 120 -2.84 4.82 18.24
CA ILE A 120 -1.87 4.00 17.52
C ILE A 120 -2.19 2.53 17.72
N ARG A 121 -2.34 1.81 16.60
CA ARG A 121 -2.51 0.37 16.60
C ARG A 121 -1.31 -0.27 15.90
N ARG A 122 -0.53 -1.04 16.64
CA ARG A 122 0.61 -1.80 16.13
C ARG A 122 0.28 -3.28 16.07
N ASN A 123 0.74 -3.93 15.03
CA ASN A 123 0.67 -5.37 14.94
C ASN A 123 2.01 -5.96 15.41
N ASN A 124 2.12 -6.26 16.70
CA ASN A 124 3.33 -6.84 17.31
C ASN A 124 3.23 -8.38 17.47
N ASP A 125 2.13 -8.99 17.06
CA ASP A 125 1.92 -10.43 17.16
C ASP A 125 2.74 -11.18 16.10
N LEU A 126 3.84 -11.77 16.53
CA LEU A 126 4.75 -12.55 15.67
C LEU A 126 4.05 -13.75 15.03
N LEU A 127 3.25 -14.50 15.79
CA LEU A 127 2.54 -15.67 15.26
C LEU A 127 1.56 -15.26 14.17
N ARG A 128 0.82 -14.19 14.40
CA ARG A 128 -0.09 -13.66 13.40
C ARG A 128 0.64 -13.22 12.13
N LYS A 129 1.78 -12.55 12.27
CA LYS A 129 2.61 -12.13 11.13
C LYS A 129 3.12 -13.32 10.32
N LEU A 130 3.52 -14.39 10.98
CA LEU A 130 3.90 -15.65 10.34
C LEU A 130 2.70 -16.26 9.59
N ILE A 131 1.55 -16.40 10.25
CA ILE A 131 0.34 -17.01 9.66
C ILE A 131 -0.14 -16.26 8.42
N ILE A 132 -0.08 -14.93 8.41
CA ILE A 132 -0.46 -14.12 7.23
C ILE A 132 0.61 -14.11 6.12
N GLY A 133 1.79 -14.67 6.36
CA GLY A 133 2.88 -14.76 5.39
C GLY A 133 3.60 -13.42 5.17
N GLN A 134 3.74 -12.60 6.21
CA GLN A 134 4.39 -11.29 6.12
C GLN A 134 5.89 -11.41 5.84
N TYR A 135 6.56 -12.42 6.37
CA TYR A 135 8.00 -12.62 6.23
C TYR A 135 8.36 -13.59 5.12
N SER A 136 7.59 -14.67 4.99
CA SER A 136 7.79 -15.67 3.95
C SER A 136 6.48 -16.32 3.55
N ASN A 137 6.31 -16.56 2.27
CA ASN A 137 5.17 -17.28 1.73
C ASN A 137 5.58 -18.21 0.60
N PHE A 138 4.74 -19.21 0.35
CA PHE A 138 4.89 -20.16 -0.74
C PHE A 138 3.64 -20.12 -1.61
N THR A 139 3.82 -19.99 -2.92
CA THR A 139 2.72 -20.03 -3.88
C THR A 139 2.85 -21.27 -4.75
N ALA A 140 1.96 -22.26 -4.52
CA ALA A 140 1.83 -23.42 -5.37
C ALA A 140 0.96 -23.08 -6.59
N SER A 141 1.51 -23.08 -7.79
CA SER A 141 0.75 -22.90 -9.01
C SER A 141 0.49 -24.25 -9.69
N PHE A 142 -0.73 -24.45 -10.12
CA PHE A 142 -1.16 -25.64 -10.86
C PHE A 142 -1.57 -25.25 -12.30
N ASN A 143 -0.99 -25.98 -13.25
CA ASN A 143 -1.38 -25.83 -14.65
C ASN A 143 -2.38 -26.95 -15.02
N PRO A 144 -3.67 -26.64 -15.27
CA PRO A 144 -4.69 -27.65 -15.54
C PRO A 144 -4.50 -28.38 -16.88
N TYR A 145 -3.76 -27.80 -17.82
CA TYR A 145 -3.54 -28.42 -19.14
C TYR A 145 -2.41 -29.43 -19.13
N THR A 146 -1.37 -29.19 -18.35
CA THR A 146 -0.21 -30.10 -18.26
C THR A 146 -0.23 -30.97 -17.03
N GLY A 147 -1.11 -30.71 -16.07
CA GLY A 147 -1.13 -31.34 -14.77
C GLY A 147 0.10 -31.02 -13.88
N ALA A 148 0.93 -30.08 -14.29
CA ALA A 148 2.16 -29.74 -13.59
C ALA A 148 1.92 -28.75 -12.44
N PHE A 149 2.61 -28.99 -11.32
CA PHE A 149 2.72 -28.06 -10.20
C PHE A 149 4.04 -27.30 -10.27
N SER A 150 4.05 -26.06 -9.75
CA SER A 150 5.33 -25.35 -9.57
C SER A 150 6.19 -26.03 -8.52
N GLN A 151 7.50 -25.99 -8.72
CA GLN A 151 8.46 -26.49 -7.73
C GLN A 151 8.47 -25.57 -6.49
N VAL A 152 8.85 -26.14 -5.34
CA VAL A 152 8.86 -25.42 -4.05
C VAL A 152 9.82 -24.23 -4.11
N ASP A 153 11.00 -24.39 -4.68
CA ASP A 153 12.02 -23.36 -4.76
C ASP A 153 11.56 -22.17 -5.61
N GLU A 154 10.80 -22.41 -6.67
CA GLU A 154 10.22 -21.34 -7.50
C GLU A 154 9.05 -20.62 -6.82
N GLY A 155 8.34 -21.31 -5.93
CA GLY A 155 7.14 -20.79 -5.26
C GLY A 155 7.42 -20.01 -3.98
N THR A 156 8.58 -20.19 -3.34
CA THR A 156 8.95 -19.54 -2.08
C THR A 156 9.43 -18.12 -2.32
N PHE A 157 9.02 -17.20 -1.46
CA PHE A 157 9.43 -15.82 -1.49
C PHE A 157 9.57 -15.24 -0.08
N ASN A 158 10.72 -14.65 0.22
CA ASN A 158 11.07 -14.15 1.54
C ASN A 158 11.21 -12.63 1.53
N LEU A 159 10.95 -12.01 2.67
CA LEU A 159 11.17 -10.58 2.85
C LEU A 159 12.65 -10.21 2.65
N LYS A 160 13.59 -11.07 3.04
CA LYS A 160 15.02 -10.88 2.77
C LYS A 160 15.34 -10.77 1.28
N ASP A 161 14.63 -11.50 0.43
CA ASP A 161 14.81 -11.45 -1.03
C ASP A 161 14.43 -10.08 -1.57
N ILE A 162 13.43 -9.42 -0.96
CA ILE A 162 13.02 -8.05 -1.30
C ILE A 162 14.12 -7.06 -0.90
N LEU A 163 14.70 -7.22 0.29
CA LEU A 163 15.69 -6.30 0.84
C LEU A 163 17.06 -6.43 0.15
N ASN A 164 17.41 -7.65 -0.26
CA ASN A 164 18.71 -7.98 -0.86
C ASN A 164 18.71 -7.97 -2.39
N GLN A 165 17.68 -7.46 -3.04
CA GLN A 165 17.59 -7.44 -4.51
C GLN A 165 18.76 -6.67 -5.14
N PRO A 166 19.34 -7.18 -6.26
CA PRO A 166 20.40 -6.49 -6.95
C PRO A 166 19.95 -5.12 -7.46
N LYS A 167 20.91 -4.22 -7.62
CA LYS A 167 20.71 -2.84 -8.10
C LYS A 167 19.71 -2.78 -9.26
N GLY A 168 18.51 -2.26 -9.00
CA GLY A 168 17.50 -2.08 -10.04
C GLY A 168 16.05 -2.32 -9.55
N LYS A 169 15.85 -3.15 -8.54
CA LYS A 169 14.52 -3.36 -7.92
C LYS A 169 14.64 -2.91 -6.46
N SER A 170 14.34 -1.65 -6.16
CA SER A 170 14.30 -1.18 -4.78
C SER A 170 12.87 -0.93 -4.31
N ILE A 171 12.54 -1.50 -3.17
CA ILE A 171 11.28 -1.22 -2.49
C ILE A 171 11.29 0.22 -1.95
N ALA A 172 10.23 0.98 -2.18
CA ALA A 172 10.04 2.25 -1.51
C ALA A 172 9.42 1.99 -0.12
N THR A 173 10.06 2.48 0.94
CA THR A 173 9.62 2.32 2.33
C THR A 173 9.43 3.68 2.99
N LEU A 174 8.57 3.72 4.01
CA LEU A 174 8.28 4.93 4.79
C LEU A 174 9.26 5.14 5.95
N GLY A 175 10.17 4.23 6.14
CA GLY A 175 11.21 4.24 7.18
C GLY A 175 12.00 2.93 7.14
N ASP A 176 12.60 2.54 8.28
CA ASP A 176 13.38 1.32 8.37
C ASP A 176 12.49 0.08 8.33
N VAL A 177 12.82 -0.87 7.46
CA VAL A 177 12.05 -2.11 7.34
C VAL A 177 12.22 -2.96 8.60
N PRO A 178 11.13 -3.57 9.10
CA PRO A 178 11.22 -4.41 10.29
C PRO A 178 12.19 -5.58 10.07
N GLU A 179 12.99 -5.86 11.09
CA GLU A 179 13.89 -6.99 11.08
C GLU A 179 13.12 -8.31 10.94
N VAL A 180 13.67 -9.21 10.14
CA VAL A 180 13.15 -10.57 10.01
C VAL A 180 13.51 -11.36 11.26
N PRO A 181 12.56 -12.09 11.88
CA PRO A 181 12.86 -12.89 13.05
C PRO A 181 13.98 -13.90 12.79
N THR A 182 15.05 -13.82 13.59
CA THR A 182 16.26 -14.63 13.44
C THR A 182 16.33 -15.80 14.43
N LEU A 183 15.22 -16.14 15.11
CA LEU A 183 15.17 -17.36 15.91
C LEU A 183 15.51 -18.53 15.00
N LEU A 184 16.67 -19.13 15.25
CA LEU A 184 17.19 -20.20 14.43
C LEU A 184 16.46 -21.51 14.77
N SER A 185 16.08 -22.27 13.75
CA SER A 185 15.84 -23.69 13.87
C SER A 185 17.18 -24.43 13.98
N ASP A 186 17.17 -25.70 14.38
CA ASP A 186 18.39 -26.52 14.44
C ASP A 186 19.14 -26.59 13.10
N ASP A 187 18.45 -26.36 11.99
CA ASP A 187 19.00 -26.30 10.63
C ASP A 187 19.63 -24.95 10.25
N GLY A 188 19.73 -23.98 11.18
CA GLY A 188 20.31 -22.66 10.92
C GLY A 188 19.42 -21.69 10.13
N MET A 189 18.20 -22.07 9.74
CA MET A 189 17.22 -21.20 9.10
C MET A 189 16.52 -20.32 10.12
N GLY A 190 16.38 -19.02 9.82
CA GLY A 190 15.58 -18.10 10.62
C GLY A 190 14.08 -18.42 10.54
N LEU A 191 13.36 -18.22 11.63
CA LEU A 191 11.90 -18.43 11.67
C LEU A 191 11.15 -17.63 10.61
N GLY A 192 11.63 -16.43 10.26
CA GLY A 192 11.07 -15.59 9.19
C GLY A 192 11.42 -16.05 7.78
N GLU A 193 12.30 -17.03 7.60
CA GLU A 193 12.67 -17.58 6.28
C GLU A 193 11.81 -18.80 5.90
N LEU A 194 11.23 -19.46 6.88
CA LEU A 194 10.35 -20.59 6.65
C LEU A 194 9.02 -20.11 6.05
N PRO A 195 8.58 -20.70 4.91
CA PRO A 195 7.30 -20.31 4.30
C PRO A 195 6.15 -20.70 5.23
N SER A 196 5.57 -19.71 5.87
CA SER A 196 4.53 -19.91 6.90
C SER A 196 3.11 -19.81 6.33
N ARG A 197 2.97 -19.31 5.10
CA ARG A 197 1.70 -19.26 4.38
C ARG A 197 1.82 -19.91 3.01
N ILE A 198 0.92 -20.88 2.75
CA ILE A 198 0.80 -21.54 1.46
C ILE A 198 -0.43 -20.99 0.74
N MET A 199 -0.25 -20.61 -0.51
CA MET A 199 -1.34 -20.21 -1.41
C MET A 199 -1.36 -21.15 -2.62
N SER A 200 -2.55 -21.55 -3.04
CA SER A 200 -2.73 -22.33 -4.27
C SER A 200 -3.35 -21.45 -5.35
N VAL A 201 -2.75 -21.43 -6.52
CA VAL A 201 -3.22 -20.66 -7.67
C VAL A 201 -3.29 -21.54 -8.90
N VAL A 202 -4.41 -21.53 -9.57
CA VAL A 202 -4.53 -22.17 -10.88
C VAL A 202 -3.97 -21.23 -11.92
N LYS A 203 -3.03 -21.69 -12.74
CA LYS A 203 -2.51 -20.93 -13.88
C LYS A 203 -3.61 -20.79 -14.92
N ASP A 204 -3.93 -19.54 -15.26
CA ASP A 204 -4.85 -19.25 -16.34
C ASP A 204 -4.09 -19.27 -17.68
N VAL A 205 -4.09 -20.43 -18.31
CA VAL A 205 -3.33 -20.72 -19.56
C VAL A 205 -4.24 -20.74 -20.77
N GLY A 206 -5.33 -20.13 -20.76
CA GLY A 206 -6.28 -20.21 -21.86
C GLY A 206 -6.94 -18.89 -22.18
N THR A 207 -6.21 -17.81 -22.01
CA THR A 207 -6.78 -16.49 -22.22
C THR A 207 -6.99 -16.13 -23.67
N LEU A 208 -7.74 -15.07 -23.88
CA LEU A 208 -8.23 -14.60 -25.18
C LEU A 208 -7.12 -14.20 -26.19
N SER A 209 -5.86 -14.13 -25.76
CA SER A 209 -4.73 -13.89 -26.67
C SER A 209 -3.50 -14.74 -26.31
N LYS A 210 -2.78 -15.21 -27.34
CA LYS A 210 -1.54 -16.00 -27.15
C LYS A 210 -0.45 -15.24 -26.43
N GLU A 211 -0.36 -13.93 -26.61
CA GLU A 211 0.65 -13.07 -25.97
C GLU A 211 0.36 -12.89 -24.48
N ALA A 212 -0.87 -12.54 -24.12
CA ALA A 212 -1.28 -12.41 -22.73
C ALA A 212 -1.16 -13.73 -21.96
N SER A 213 -1.40 -14.87 -22.62
CA SER A 213 -1.30 -16.20 -22.00
C SER A 213 0.14 -16.54 -21.59
N LYS A 214 1.14 -16.15 -22.36
CA LYS A 214 2.56 -16.38 -22.02
C LYS A 214 3.00 -15.51 -20.83
N GLU A 215 2.64 -14.24 -20.83
CA GLU A 215 2.96 -13.30 -19.74
C GLU A 215 2.26 -13.71 -18.44
N GLN A 216 1.02 -14.11 -18.48
CA GLN A 216 0.26 -14.56 -17.32
C GLN A 216 0.81 -15.83 -16.68
N SER A 217 1.28 -16.78 -17.48
CA SER A 217 1.79 -18.04 -16.96
C SER A 217 3.10 -17.87 -16.18
N SER A 218 3.93 -16.90 -16.55
CA SER A 218 5.19 -16.61 -15.87
C SER A 218 5.03 -15.67 -14.66
N ALA A 219 4.15 -14.70 -14.76
CA ALA A 219 3.99 -13.65 -13.75
C ALA A 219 3.19 -14.06 -12.51
N VAL A 220 2.29 -15.05 -12.61
CA VAL A 220 1.38 -15.41 -11.49
C VAL A 220 2.14 -15.80 -10.21
N ASN A 221 3.23 -16.56 -10.35
CA ASN A 221 3.99 -17.00 -9.18
C ASN A 221 4.75 -15.87 -8.50
N GLU A 222 5.23 -14.91 -9.27
CA GLU A 222 6.05 -13.80 -8.74
C GLU A 222 5.17 -12.67 -8.18
N THR A 223 4.14 -12.29 -8.92
CA THR A 223 3.34 -11.11 -8.56
C THR A 223 2.52 -11.30 -7.29
N GLN A 224 1.90 -12.46 -7.08
CA GLN A 224 1.04 -12.66 -5.91
C GLN A 224 1.82 -12.76 -4.60
N LYS A 225 2.97 -13.45 -4.60
CA LYS A 225 3.82 -13.58 -3.43
C LYS A 225 4.43 -12.24 -3.00
N GLU A 226 4.88 -11.43 -3.97
CA GLU A 226 5.37 -10.07 -3.72
C GLU A 226 4.28 -9.16 -3.16
N ALA A 227 3.12 -9.13 -3.82
CA ALA A 227 2.00 -8.29 -3.43
C ALA A 227 1.52 -8.60 -2.00
N LEU A 228 1.46 -9.90 -1.63
CA LEU A 228 1.04 -10.31 -0.30
C LEU A 228 1.96 -9.74 0.78
N ILE A 229 3.26 -9.90 0.63
CA ILE A 229 4.24 -9.36 1.59
C ILE A 229 4.11 -7.84 1.63
N ARG A 230 4.02 -7.19 0.47
CA ARG A 230 3.95 -5.73 0.38
C ARG A 230 2.73 -5.15 1.09
N TYR A 231 1.55 -5.72 0.86
CA TYR A 231 0.33 -5.29 1.55
C TYR A 231 0.39 -5.55 3.06
N ASN A 232 0.90 -6.72 3.47
CA ASN A 232 1.02 -7.04 4.90
C ASN A 232 2.01 -6.13 5.62
N LEU A 233 3.11 -5.74 4.97
CA LEU A 233 4.08 -4.78 5.51
C LEU A 233 3.44 -3.40 5.68
N LEU A 234 2.72 -2.92 4.68
CA LEU A 234 2.17 -1.55 4.69
C LEU A 234 1.18 -1.32 5.84
N PHE A 235 0.49 -2.37 6.31
CA PHE A 235 -0.42 -2.29 7.44
C PHE A 235 0.20 -2.68 8.79
N GLN A 236 1.53 -2.60 8.90
CA GLN A 236 2.27 -2.90 10.12
C GLN A 236 1.86 -1.96 11.27
N GLN A 237 1.77 -0.68 11.00
CA GLN A 237 1.32 0.32 11.92
C GLN A 237 0.15 1.12 11.33
N VAL A 238 -0.94 1.21 12.07
CA VAL A 238 -2.13 1.99 11.71
C VAL A 238 -2.35 3.03 12.78
N VAL A 239 -2.40 4.29 12.38
CA VAL A 239 -2.64 5.42 13.29
C VAL A 239 -3.90 6.14 12.87
N ARG A 240 -4.78 6.40 13.82
CA ARG A 240 -5.91 7.31 13.64
C ARG A 240 -5.57 8.62 14.30
N ILE A 241 -5.71 9.70 13.57
CA ILE A 241 -5.45 11.05 14.08
C ILE A 241 -6.62 11.97 13.76
N VAL A 242 -6.78 12.96 14.63
CA VAL A 242 -7.71 14.08 14.43
C VAL A 242 -6.87 15.35 14.43
N ILE A 243 -7.03 16.15 13.42
CA ILE A 243 -6.31 17.42 13.21
C ILE A 243 -7.31 18.54 12.92
N PRO A 244 -6.94 19.81 13.05
CA PRO A 244 -7.73 20.92 12.54
C PRO A 244 -8.07 20.74 11.06
N LEU A 245 -9.21 21.30 10.64
CA LEU A 245 -9.71 21.09 9.28
C LEU A 245 -8.68 21.46 8.21
N ASN A 246 -8.36 20.48 7.36
CA ASN A 246 -7.51 20.69 6.20
C ASN A 246 -8.09 19.97 4.97
N THR A 247 -8.85 20.68 4.17
CA THR A 247 -9.52 20.16 2.96
C THR A 247 -8.58 19.89 1.79
N ASN A 248 -7.30 20.29 1.89
CA ASN A 248 -6.30 20.05 0.85
C ASN A 248 -5.65 18.67 0.92
N LEU A 249 -5.95 17.88 1.96
CA LEU A 249 -5.45 16.53 2.09
C LEU A 249 -6.30 15.53 1.32
N GLN A 250 -5.64 14.52 0.77
CA GLN A 250 -6.31 13.46 0.02
C GLN A 250 -5.75 12.07 0.40
N ALA A 251 -6.55 11.04 0.22
CA ALA A 251 -6.10 9.67 0.33
C ALA A 251 -4.97 9.38 -0.70
N GLY A 252 -3.96 8.62 -0.28
CA GLY A 252 -2.77 8.33 -1.09
C GLY A 252 -1.65 9.37 -0.98
N GLU A 253 -1.85 10.47 -0.27
CA GLU A 253 -0.78 11.44 0.04
C GLU A 253 0.02 10.99 1.28
N LEU A 254 1.26 11.46 1.40
CA LEU A 254 2.07 11.29 2.61
C LEU A 254 1.89 12.47 3.56
N VAL A 255 1.94 12.14 4.84
CA VAL A 255 2.05 13.11 5.94
C VAL A 255 3.18 12.69 6.87
N LYS A 256 3.89 13.66 7.42
CA LYS A 256 4.88 13.44 8.47
C LYS A 256 4.23 13.71 9.81
N LEU A 257 4.31 12.76 10.71
CA LEU A 257 3.76 12.86 12.06
C LEU A 257 4.86 12.83 13.08
N ASN A 258 4.80 13.74 14.04
CA ASN A 258 5.73 13.82 15.18
C ASN A 258 4.94 13.61 16.46
N PHE A 259 5.29 12.56 17.20
CA PHE A 259 4.72 12.25 18.48
C PHE A 259 5.76 12.54 19.59
N LEU A 260 5.31 13.08 20.71
CA LEU A 260 6.18 13.33 21.85
C LEU A 260 6.77 12.03 22.37
N GLY A 261 8.06 12.02 22.59
CA GLY A 261 8.79 10.93 23.25
C GLY A 261 8.64 10.96 24.77
N ALA A 262 9.11 9.91 25.43
CA ALA A 262 9.27 9.90 26.87
C ALA A 262 10.28 10.98 27.32
N PRO A 263 10.17 11.54 28.55
CA PRO A 263 10.86 12.78 28.96
C PRO A 263 12.38 12.72 29.01
N GLU A 264 13.03 11.62 28.73
CA GLU A 264 14.48 11.50 28.78
C GLU A 264 15.12 11.60 27.38
N GLY A 265 15.39 12.81 26.93
CA GLY A 265 16.47 13.13 25.99
C GLY A 265 16.13 13.24 24.50
N SER A 266 14.97 12.87 24.00
CA SER A 266 14.58 13.15 22.61
C SER A 266 13.22 13.84 22.56
N THR A 267 13.12 14.88 21.75
CA THR A 267 11.89 15.67 21.59
C THR A 267 10.76 14.84 21.01
N TYR A 268 11.06 13.82 20.20
CA TYR A 268 10.06 12.97 19.53
C TYR A 268 10.38 11.48 19.68
N ASP A 269 9.31 10.68 19.77
CA ASP A 269 9.42 9.21 19.72
C ASP A 269 9.82 8.75 18.32
N ARG A 270 11.03 8.23 18.16
CA ARG A 270 11.57 7.76 16.87
C ARG A 270 10.79 6.60 16.27
N LYS A 271 10.18 5.75 17.12
CA LYS A 271 9.41 4.58 16.65
C LYS A 271 8.02 4.96 16.13
N GLN A 272 7.48 6.05 16.64
CA GLN A 272 6.13 6.50 16.26
C GLN A 272 6.17 7.64 15.25
N SER A 273 7.17 8.49 15.32
CA SER A 273 7.30 9.64 14.43
C SER A 273 7.88 9.24 13.09
N GLY A 274 7.46 9.93 12.02
CA GLY A 274 7.94 9.71 10.66
C GLY A 274 6.85 9.87 9.61
N TYR A 275 7.12 9.33 8.42
CA TYR A 275 6.21 9.42 7.28
C TYR A 275 5.12 8.34 7.36
N TYR A 276 3.91 8.73 6.98
CA TYR A 276 2.72 7.89 6.94
C TYR A 276 1.94 8.14 5.66
N LEU A 277 1.36 7.09 5.10
CA LEU A 277 0.47 7.16 3.94
C LEU A 277 -0.98 7.32 4.42
N ILE A 278 -1.71 8.30 3.89
CA ILE A 278 -3.12 8.49 4.19
C ILE A 278 -3.94 7.39 3.51
N LYS A 279 -4.54 6.52 4.31
CA LYS A 279 -5.45 5.47 3.84
C LYS A 279 -6.85 6.01 3.56
N GLU A 280 -7.39 6.74 4.52
CA GLU A 280 -8.74 7.30 4.46
C GLU A 280 -8.81 8.57 5.30
N LEU A 281 -9.68 9.47 4.93
CA LEU A 281 -9.92 10.70 5.67
C LEU A 281 -11.39 11.11 5.60
N CYS A 282 -11.82 11.84 6.62
CA CYS A 282 -13.15 12.40 6.73
C CYS A 282 -13.06 13.82 7.28
N HIS A 283 -13.68 14.76 6.59
CA HIS A 283 -13.83 16.12 7.06
C HIS A 283 -15.17 16.27 7.77
N ALA A 284 -15.14 16.65 9.03
CA ALA A 284 -16.32 16.95 9.82
C ALA A 284 -16.44 18.46 10.02
N PHE A 285 -17.58 18.99 9.65
CA PHE A 285 -17.89 20.40 9.80
C PHE A 285 -18.98 20.54 10.87
N ASP A 286 -18.67 21.24 11.94
CA ASP A 286 -19.59 21.55 13.01
C ASP A 286 -19.56 23.04 13.32
N THR A 287 -20.58 23.53 14.00
CA THR A 287 -20.69 24.95 14.38
C THR A 287 -19.64 25.39 15.38
N GLU A 288 -19.17 24.45 16.23
CA GLU A 288 -18.18 24.72 17.27
C GLU A 288 -16.76 24.42 16.80
N GLN A 289 -16.57 23.31 16.09
CA GLN A 289 -15.24 22.84 15.67
C GLN A 289 -15.29 22.09 14.34
N SER A 290 -14.46 22.50 13.40
CA SER A 290 -14.28 21.78 12.15
C SER A 290 -12.95 21.01 12.19
N VAL A 291 -13.01 19.69 11.94
CA VAL A 291 -11.84 18.79 12.06
C VAL A 291 -11.70 17.86 10.86
N THR A 292 -10.49 17.40 10.64
CA THR A 292 -10.19 16.30 9.72
C THR A 292 -9.75 15.09 10.53
N SER A 293 -10.52 14.02 10.45
CA SER A 293 -10.15 12.70 10.98
C SER A 293 -9.54 11.86 9.87
N MET A 294 -8.39 11.26 10.10
CA MET A 294 -7.75 10.39 9.12
C MET A 294 -7.16 9.13 9.73
N THR A 295 -7.17 8.07 8.94
CA THR A 295 -6.43 6.83 9.23
C THR A 295 -5.21 6.79 8.32
N VAL A 296 -4.05 6.69 8.92
CA VAL A 296 -2.77 6.64 8.21
C VAL A 296 -2.05 5.33 8.52
N ILE A 297 -1.26 4.86 7.56
CA ILE A 297 -0.59 3.57 7.61
C ILE A 297 0.91 3.72 7.35
N ARG A 298 1.68 2.78 7.91
CA ARG A 298 3.14 2.76 7.77
C ARG A 298 3.65 1.33 7.77
N ASP A 299 4.64 1.05 6.93
CA ASP A 299 5.27 -0.25 6.74
C ASP A 299 6.43 -0.53 7.72
N THR A 300 6.75 0.42 8.57
CA THR A 300 7.91 0.38 9.46
C THR A 300 7.52 0.73 10.90
N PHE A 301 8.40 0.46 11.83
CA PHE A 301 8.29 0.85 13.23
C PHE A 301 9.07 2.12 13.53
#